data_7084e386f84c8db96bb4f1e387d88c22
#
_entry.id   7084e386f84c8db96bb4f1e387d88c22
#
_cell.length_a   1.000
_cell.length_b   1.000
_cell.length_c   1.000
_cell.angle_alpha   90.00
_cell.angle_beta   90.00
_cell.angle_gamma   90.00
#
_symmetry.space_group_name_H-M   'P 1'
#
loop_
_entity.id
_entity.type
_entity.pdbx_description
1 polymer ?
#
loop_
_entity_poly.entity_id
_entity_poly.type
_entity_poly.pdbx_seq_one_letter_code
_entity_poly.pdbx_strand_id
1 'polypeptide(L)'
;MSFSRKAALALTGLAALAMPLAVAGAASAATSTGCTVTPLKPVFDHLNSSGDKVIRYDTKVYCDAGRSIEILDERRDQDNYSLDDFEGSIVYNHRFDSAATVTESVQAVLPDADSFAEGADKEEMYHSVGFQVTPDNAPAAPWTNWDDSPVVQFHL
;
A
#
# COMPACT_ATOMS: atom_id res chain seq x y z
N MET A 1 -2.62 -65.54 43.78
CA MET A 1 -2.51 -64.10 44.05
C MET A 1 -2.09 -63.42 42.77
N SER A 2 -3.06 -62.81 42.08
CA SER A 2 -2.87 -62.18 40.75
C SER A 2 -2.96 -60.65 40.90
N PHE A 3 -1.87 -59.95 40.59
CA PHE A 3 -1.83 -58.48 40.62
C PHE A 3 -2.06 -57.93 39.16
N SER A 4 -3.22 -57.40 38.96
CA SER A 4 -3.56 -56.71 37.71
C SER A 4 -3.01 -55.28 37.78
N ARG A 5 -2.05 -54.93 36.91
CA ARG A 5 -1.56 -53.56 36.73
C ARG A 5 -2.39 -52.84 35.65
N LYS A 6 -3.16 -51.86 36.04
CA LYS A 6 -3.85 -50.96 35.12
C LYS A 6 -2.87 -49.89 34.65
N ALA A 7 -2.56 -49.89 33.37
CA ALA A 7 -1.79 -48.82 32.72
C ALA A 7 -2.76 -47.68 32.37
N ALA A 8 -2.50 -46.49 32.88
CA ALA A 8 -3.19 -45.27 32.49
C ALA A 8 -2.47 -44.64 31.29
N LEU A 9 -3.14 -44.57 30.14
CA LEU A 9 -2.67 -43.77 29.00
C LEU A 9 -3.04 -42.31 29.24
N ALA A 10 -2.04 -41.46 29.38
CA ALA A 10 -2.20 -40.00 29.34
C ALA A 10 -2.20 -39.54 27.87
N LEU A 11 -3.34 -39.09 27.36
CA LEU A 11 -3.43 -38.38 26.09
C LEU A 11 -2.97 -36.92 26.32
N THR A 12 -1.79 -36.57 25.86
CA THR A 12 -1.34 -35.20 25.76
C THR A 12 -1.91 -34.62 24.47
N GLY A 13 -2.96 -33.81 24.61
CA GLY A 13 -3.53 -33.03 23.50
C GLY A 13 -2.56 -31.91 23.05
N LEU A 14 -2.01 -32.01 21.85
CA LEU A 14 -1.35 -30.87 21.17
C LEU A 14 -2.41 -29.88 20.73
N ALA A 15 -2.53 -28.74 21.42
CA ALA A 15 -3.28 -27.61 20.96
C ALA A 15 -2.47 -26.91 19.86
N ALA A 16 -2.83 -27.13 18.59
CA ALA A 16 -2.29 -26.38 17.48
C ALA A 16 -2.85 -24.95 17.54
N LEU A 17 -2.03 -23.99 17.93
CA LEU A 17 -2.31 -22.56 17.79
C LEU A 17 -2.29 -22.21 16.29
N ALA A 18 -3.46 -22.15 15.67
CA ALA A 18 -3.63 -21.56 14.35
C ALA A 18 -3.45 -20.04 14.48
N MET A 19 -2.25 -19.54 14.19
CA MET A 19 -2.03 -18.11 14.00
C MET A 19 -2.70 -17.72 12.69
N PRO A 20 -3.56 -16.67 12.67
CA PRO A 20 -4.03 -16.11 11.41
C PRO A 20 -2.82 -15.52 10.68
N LEU A 21 -2.47 -16.10 9.53
CA LEU A 21 -1.59 -15.46 8.56
C LEU A 21 -2.33 -14.24 8.03
N ALA A 22 -1.96 -13.06 8.51
CA ALA A 22 -2.34 -11.82 7.86
C ALA A 22 -1.74 -11.87 6.45
N VAL A 23 -2.57 -12.09 5.45
CA VAL A 23 -2.19 -11.95 4.05
C VAL A 23 -1.99 -10.45 3.83
N ALA A 24 -0.76 -9.99 3.97
CA ALA A 24 -0.40 -8.66 3.49
C ALA A 24 -0.68 -8.67 1.99
N GLY A 25 -1.66 -7.89 1.54
CA GLY A 25 -1.96 -7.71 0.11
C GLY A 25 -0.63 -7.39 -0.60
N ALA A 26 -0.34 -8.10 -1.67
CA ALA A 26 0.81 -7.78 -2.50
C ALA A 26 0.52 -6.46 -3.21
N ALA A 27 1.51 -5.55 -3.24
CA ALA A 27 1.42 -4.37 -4.10
C ALA A 27 1.24 -4.84 -5.54
N SER A 28 0.24 -4.31 -6.21
CA SER A 28 0.04 -4.51 -7.64
C SER A 28 1.05 -3.65 -8.42
N ALA A 29 1.35 -4.03 -9.65
CA ALA A 29 2.29 -3.29 -10.51
C ALA A 29 1.71 -3.18 -11.92
N ALA A 30 1.31 -1.97 -12.31
CA ALA A 30 0.89 -1.70 -13.68
C ALA A 30 2.09 -1.58 -14.61
N THR A 31 1.94 -2.04 -15.85
CA THR A 31 2.96 -1.96 -16.89
C THR A 31 2.39 -1.36 -18.16
N SER A 32 3.05 -0.36 -18.74
CA SER A 32 2.71 0.23 -20.03
C SER A 32 3.95 0.72 -20.73
N THR A 33 4.08 0.42 -22.01
CA THR A 33 5.03 1.03 -22.97
C THR A 33 6.48 1.07 -22.45
N GLY A 34 6.95 -0.03 -21.81
CA GLY A 34 8.31 -0.13 -21.28
C GLY A 34 8.50 0.55 -19.92
N CYS A 35 7.43 0.96 -19.25
CA CYS A 35 7.44 1.42 -17.86
C CYS A 35 6.62 0.50 -16.96
N THR A 36 7.05 0.37 -15.70
CA THR A 36 6.34 -0.33 -14.63
C THR A 36 6.25 0.60 -13.42
N VAL A 37 5.06 0.80 -12.91
CA VAL A 37 4.78 1.62 -11.72
C VAL A 37 4.17 0.73 -10.66
N THR A 38 4.66 0.86 -9.43
CA THR A 38 4.22 0.05 -8.28
C THR A 38 4.02 0.97 -7.09
N PRO A 39 2.76 1.21 -6.67
CA PRO A 39 2.49 1.91 -5.42
C PRO A 39 2.92 1.02 -4.24
N LEU A 40 3.74 1.56 -3.37
CA LEU A 40 4.24 0.82 -2.20
C LEU A 40 3.33 1.07 -1.00
N LYS A 41 3.36 0.14 -0.07
CA LYS A 41 2.65 0.24 1.20
C LYS A 41 2.97 1.55 1.93
N PRO A 42 1.97 2.36 2.35
CA PRO A 42 2.18 3.55 3.17
C PRO A 42 2.93 3.23 4.47
N VAL A 43 3.78 4.14 4.91
CA VAL A 43 4.56 3.96 6.13
C VAL A 43 4.52 5.22 7.02
N PHE A 44 4.51 5.03 8.34
CA PHE A 44 4.74 6.13 9.26
C PHE A 44 6.13 6.71 9.02
N ASP A 45 6.22 8.03 8.87
CA ASP A 45 7.49 8.73 8.64
C ASP A 45 7.96 9.42 9.91
N HIS A 46 7.20 10.37 10.45
CA HIS A 46 7.55 11.12 11.66
C HIS A 46 6.31 11.78 12.28
N LEU A 47 6.51 12.43 13.43
CA LEU A 47 5.56 13.39 13.98
C LEU A 47 5.95 14.80 13.53
N ASN A 48 4.99 15.61 13.08
CA ASN A 48 5.23 17.01 12.75
C ASN A 48 5.39 17.87 14.04
N SER A 49 5.60 19.17 13.88
CA SER A 49 5.78 20.10 15.02
C SER A 49 4.54 20.27 15.89
N SER A 50 3.35 19.92 15.38
CA SER A 50 2.08 19.91 16.12
C SER A 50 1.85 18.61 16.86
N GLY A 51 2.63 17.57 16.58
CA GLY A 51 2.48 16.22 17.13
C GLY A 51 1.65 15.28 16.26
N ASP A 52 1.21 15.74 15.09
CA ASP A 52 0.40 14.92 14.17
C ASP A 52 1.29 13.91 13.44
N LYS A 53 0.75 12.74 13.13
CA LYS A 53 1.46 11.71 12.37
C LYS A 53 1.56 12.09 10.91
N VAL A 54 2.76 11.96 10.36
CA VAL A 54 3.02 12.13 8.93
C VAL A 54 3.27 10.76 8.32
N ILE A 55 2.52 10.47 7.26
CA ILE A 55 2.58 9.22 6.51
C ILE A 55 3.31 9.49 5.20
N ARG A 56 4.22 8.59 4.82
CA ARG A 56 4.91 8.62 3.55
C ARG A 56 4.32 7.57 2.62
N TYR A 57 4.03 8.01 1.40
CA TYR A 57 3.53 7.21 0.29
C TYR A 57 4.62 7.17 -0.78
N ASP A 58 5.14 5.99 -1.04
CA ASP A 58 6.22 5.77 -2.00
C ASP A 58 5.70 5.06 -3.24
N THR A 59 6.06 5.57 -4.42
CA THR A 59 5.75 4.95 -5.71
C THR A 59 7.05 4.59 -6.42
N LYS A 60 7.27 3.30 -6.64
CA LYS A 60 8.45 2.80 -7.36
C LYS A 60 8.16 2.80 -8.85
N VAL A 61 9.04 3.42 -9.62
CA VAL A 61 8.92 3.59 -11.07
C VAL A 61 10.16 3.03 -11.74
N TYR A 62 9.98 2.08 -12.64
CA TYR A 62 11.02 1.64 -13.60
C TYR A 62 10.57 2.06 -14.99
N CYS A 63 11.47 2.59 -15.80
CA CYS A 63 11.24 2.77 -17.23
C CYS A 63 12.50 2.42 -18.04
N ASP A 64 12.26 1.96 -19.27
CA ASP A 64 13.28 1.87 -20.31
C ASP A 64 13.77 3.27 -20.72
N ALA A 65 14.93 3.34 -21.38
CA ALA A 65 15.46 4.58 -21.94
C ALA A 65 14.50 5.21 -22.98
N GLY A 66 14.52 6.54 -23.06
CA GLY A 66 13.71 7.30 -24.02
C GLY A 66 12.21 7.31 -23.66
N ARG A 67 11.86 7.33 -22.39
CA ARG A 67 10.47 7.43 -21.88
C ARG A 67 10.30 8.66 -21.01
N SER A 68 9.21 9.37 -21.23
CA SER A 68 8.68 10.33 -20.27
C SER A 68 7.42 9.75 -19.67
N ILE A 69 7.26 9.88 -18.37
CA ILE A 69 6.12 9.37 -17.63
C ILE A 69 5.47 10.49 -16.83
N GLU A 70 4.14 10.51 -16.84
CA GLU A 70 3.31 11.29 -15.94
C GLU A 70 2.53 10.33 -15.05
N ILE A 71 2.59 10.52 -13.73
CA ILE A 71 1.96 9.68 -12.73
C ILE A 71 1.02 10.55 -11.89
N LEU A 72 -0.24 10.17 -11.80
CA LEU A 72 -1.19 10.70 -10.85
C LEU A 72 -1.29 9.72 -9.67
N ASP A 73 -1.00 10.22 -8.48
CA ASP A 73 -1.02 9.47 -7.23
C ASP A 73 -2.08 10.10 -6.30
N GLU A 74 -3.12 9.32 -5.97
CA GLU A 74 -4.22 9.73 -5.09
C GLU A 74 -4.13 8.99 -3.77
N ARG A 75 -4.14 9.73 -2.67
CA ARG A 75 -4.21 9.19 -1.31
C ARG A 75 -5.66 9.05 -0.89
N ARG A 76 -5.97 7.95 -0.21
CA ARG A 76 -7.32 7.60 0.21
C ARG A 76 -7.32 6.98 1.59
N ASP A 77 -8.39 7.20 2.32
CA ASP A 77 -8.77 6.44 3.50
C ASP A 77 -9.82 5.39 3.11
N GLN A 78 -9.62 4.15 3.55
CA GLN A 78 -10.54 3.06 3.24
C GLN A 78 -11.65 2.97 4.29
N ASP A 79 -12.84 3.26 3.87
CA ASP A 79 -14.04 3.17 4.70
C ASP A 79 -14.74 1.81 4.59
N ASN A 80 -15.10 1.23 5.72
CA ASN A 80 -15.83 -0.04 5.76
C ASN A 80 -17.32 0.09 5.44
N TYR A 81 -17.91 1.29 5.55
CA TYR A 81 -19.35 1.52 5.46
C TYR A 81 -19.76 2.64 4.50
N SER A 82 -18.82 3.34 3.90
CA SER A 82 -19.03 4.40 2.93
C SER A 82 -18.14 4.22 1.69
N LEU A 83 -18.06 5.23 0.85
CA LEU A 83 -17.05 5.30 -0.20
C LEU A 83 -15.74 5.78 0.43
N ASP A 84 -14.63 5.23 -0.04
CA ASP A 84 -13.30 5.64 0.40
C ASP A 84 -13.08 7.14 0.24
N ASP A 85 -12.65 7.80 1.29
CA ASP A 85 -12.45 9.24 1.30
C ASP A 85 -11.18 9.64 0.55
N PHE A 86 -11.29 10.74 -0.18
CA PHE A 86 -10.18 11.30 -0.96
C PHE A 86 -9.37 12.27 -0.10
N GLU A 87 -8.10 11.92 0.18
CA GLU A 87 -7.19 12.68 1.03
C GLU A 87 -6.21 13.58 0.27
N GLY A 88 -6.29 13.58 -1.05
CA GLY A 88 -5.49 14.44 -1.91
C GLY A 88 -4.72 13.69 -2.99
N SER A 89 -4.15 14.46 -3.91
CA SER A 89 -3.38 13.92 -5.03
C SER A 89 -2.12 14.71 -5.30
N ILE A 90 -1.19 14.07 -6.03
CA ILE A 90 0.00 14.71 -6.58
C ILE A 90 0.26 14.17 -7.98
N VAL A 91 0.89 15.00 -8.83
CA VAL A 91 1.34 14.59 -10.16
C VAL A 91 2.86 14.60 -10.18
N TYR A 92 3.46 13.50 -10.58
CA TYR A 92 4.90 13.38 -10.85
C TYR A 92 5.13 13.34 -12.35
N ASN A 93 6.19 14.02 -12.79
CA ASN A 93 6.69 13.97 -14.17
C ASN A 93 8.17 13.58 -14.14
N HIS A 94 8.52 12.52 -14.83
CA HIS A 94 9.90 12.07 -14.90
C HIS A 94 10.29 11.69 -16.32
N ARG A 95 11.56 11.99 -16.70
CA ARG A 95 12.14 11.55 -17.97
C ARG A 95 13.28 10.58 -17.72
N PHE A 96 13.27 9.48 -18.46
CA PHE A 96 14.30 8.43 -18.42
C PHE A 96 15.15 8.47 -19.68
N ASP A 97 16.34 9.08 -19.61
CA ASP A 97 17.33 9.08 -20.71
C ASP A 97 18.11 7.75 -20.78
N SER A 98 18.11 6.98 -19.72
CA SER A 98 18.59 5.60 -19.63
C SER A 98 17.62 4.76 -18.83
N ALA A 99 17.63 3.43 -19.04
CA ALA A 99 16.80 2.54 -18.24
C ALA A 99 17.18 2.64 -16.76
N ALA A 100 16.21 2.95 -15.90
CA ALA A 100 16.44 3.19 -14.48
C ALA A 100 15.20 2.90 -13.64
N THR A 101 15.44 2.78 -12.33
CA THR A 101 14.39 2.77 -11.32
C THR A 101 14.54 3.99 -10.44
N VAL A 102 13.43 4.70 -10.20
CA VAL A 102 13.33 5.81 -9.24
C VAL A 102 12.22 5.50 -8.22
N THR A 103 12.23 6.21 -7.11
CA THR A 103 11.12 6.20 -6.15
C THR A 103 10.66 7.64 -5.97
N GLU A 104 9.41 7.89 -6.29
CA GLU A 104 8.73 9.14 -5.99
C GLU A 104 8.05 9.01 -4.63
N SER A 105 8.09 10.08 -3.83
CA SER A 105 7.58 10.05 -2.46
C SER A 105 6.76 11.30 -2.18
N VAL A 106 5.62 11.12 -1.54
CA VAL A 106 4.84 12.21 -0.95
C VAL A 106 4.59 11.95 0.53
N GLN A 107 4.57 13.04 1.29
CA GLN A 107 4.23 13.02 2.71
C GLN A 107 2.90 13.75 2.92
N ALA A 108 2.05 13.20 3.76
CA ALA A 108 0.80 13.82 4.18
C ALA A 108 0.57 13.59 5.67
N VAL A 109 -0.09 14.54 6.31
CA VAL A 109 -0.56 14.35 7.68
C VAL A 109 -1.67 13.32 7.65
N LEU A 110 -1.65 12.38 8.60
CA LEU A 110 -2.75 11.46 8.79
C LEU A 110 -4.01 12.25 9.15
N PRO A 111 -5.14 12.08 8.45
CA PRO A 111 -6.37 12.79 8.78
C PRO A 111 -6.84 12.47 10.20
N ASP A 112 -7.63 13.35 10.79
CA ASP A 112 -8.32 13.05 12.04
C ASP A 112 -9.46 12.04 11.76
N ALA A 113 -9.69 11.13 12.69
CA ALA A 113 -10.75 10.12 12.59
C ALA A 113 -12.12 10.76 12.35
N ASP A 114 -12.70 10.47 11.20
CA ASP A 114 -13.89 11.16 10.70
C ASP A 114 -15.19 10.79 11.39
N SER A 115 -15.31 9.67 12.06
CA SER A 115 -16.58 9.35 12.70
C SER A 115 -16.51 8.29 13.79
N PHE A 116 -17.49 8.37 14.69
CA PHE A 116 -17.76 7.41 15.73
C PHE A 116 -18.10 5.98 15.24
N ALA A 117 -18.20 5.77 13.93
CA ALA A 117 -18.67 4.51 13.35
C ALA A 117 -17.54 3.52 13.09
N GLU A 118 -16.30 3.98 12.89
CA GLU A 118 -15.16 3.14 12.46
C GLU A 118 -14.18 2.78 13.58
N GLY A 119 -14.39 3.30 14.76
CA GLY A 119 -13.43 3.18 15.86
C GLY A 119 -12.50 4.38 15.86
N ALA A 120 -12.85 5.40 16.60
CA ALA A 120 -12.27 6.75 16.70
C ALA A 120 -10.74 6.86 16.93
N ASP A 121 -9.97 5.80 16.69
CA ASP A 121 -8.55 5.73 16.92
C ASP A 121 -7.74 5.07 15.77
N LYS A 122 -8.38 4.89 14.58
CA LYS A 122 -7.75 4.16 13.47
C LYS A 122 -8.14 4.74 12.12
N GLU A 123 -7.15 4.80 11.22
CA GLU A 123 -7.28 5.18 9.82
C GLU A 123 -6.67 4.11 8.92
N GLU A 124 -7.37 3.69 7.88
CA GLU A 124 -6.95 2.67 6.92
C GLU A 124 -6.48 3.31 5.62
N MET A 125 -5.23 3.75 5.58
CA MET A 125 -4.66 4.49 4.47
C MET A 125 -4.11 3.61 3.35
N TYR A 126 -4.36 4.03 2.11
CA TYR A 126 -3.72 3.52 0.91
C TYR A 126 -3.53 4.64 -0.13
N HIS A 127 -2.88 4.35 -1.24
CA HIS A 127 -2.84 5.23 -2.39
C HIS A 127 -3.03 4.45 -3.69
N SER A 128 -3.63 5.12 -4.66
CA SER A 128 -3.91 4.62 -5.99
C SER A 128 -3.09 5.39 -7.01
N VAL A 129 -2.47 4.70 -7.95
CA VAL A 129 -1.68 5.33 -9.01
C VAL A 129 -2.22 4.98 -10.38
N GLY A 130 -2.35 6.01 -11.23
CA GLY A 130 -2.52 5.88 -12.66
C GLY A 130 -1.38 6.59 -13.37
N PHE A 131 -0.97 6.14 -14.56
CA PHE A 131 0.10 6.78 -15.28
C PHE A 131 -0.05 6.73 -16.79
N GLN A 132 0.63 7.66 -17.46
CA GLN A 132 0.73 7.74 -18.91
C GLN A 132 2.20 7.81 -19.32
N VAL A 133 2.57 7.08 -20.36
CA VAL A 133 3.93 7.07 -20.90
C VAL A 133 3.96 7.70 -22.28
N THR A 134 4.92 8.59 -22.49
CA THR A 134 5.25 9.15 -23.79
C THR A 134 6.63 8.67 -24.22
N PRO A 135 6.73 7.73 -25.17
CA PRO A 135 8.02 7.34 -25.75
C PRO A 135 8.58 8.48 -26.61
N ASP A 136 9.92 8.55 -26.76
CA ASP A 136 10.55 9.41 -27.74
C ASP A 136 10.03 9.04 -29.14
N ASN A 137 9.74 9.99 -29.95
CA ASN A 137 9.27 9.81 -31.34
C ASN A 137 7.94 9.05 -31.49
N ALA A 138 7.12 8.97 -30.46
CA ALA A 138 5.76 8.41 -30.50
C ALA A 138 4.78 9.26 -29.68
N PRO A 139 3.48 9.20 -29.99
CA PRO A 139 2.48 9.85 -29.13
C PRO A 139 2.41 9.19 -27.77
N ALA A 140 1.87 9.92 -26.80
CA ALA A 140 1.58 9.39 -25.48
C ALA A 140 0.65 8.18 -25.56
N ALA A 141 0.94 7.15 -24.78
CA ALA A 141 0.05 6.01 -24.59
C ALA A 141 -1.23 6.46 -23.83
N PRO A 142 -2.31 5.71 -23.86
CA PRO A 142 -3.44 5.93 -22.96
C PRO A 142 -3.00 5.85 -21.51
N TRP A 143 -3.74 6.53 -20.63
CA TRP A 143 -3.62 6.32 -19.18
C TRP A 143 -3.88 4.85 -18.81
N THR A 144 -3.13 4.34 -17.86
CA THR A 144 -3.41 3.02 -17.27
C THR A 144 -4.68 3.04 -16.43
N ASN A 145 -5.18 1.87 -16.08
CA ASN A 145 -6.12 1.75 -14.96
C ASN A 145 -5.39 2.10 -13.65
N TRP A 146 -6.17 2.40 -12.63
CA TRP A 146 -5.67 2.60 -11.28
C TRP A 146 -5.13 1.31 -10.69
N ASP A 147 -4.02 1.44 -9.96
CA ASP A 147 -3.37 0.36 -9.25
C ASP A 147 -3.19 0.78 -7.79
N ASP A 148 -3.67 -0.04 -6.86
CA ASP A 148 -3.73 0.32 -5.45
C ASP A 148 -2.56 -0.27 -4.68
N SER A 149 -2.05 0.51 -3.72
CA SER A 149 -1.12 -0.01 -2.72
C SER A 149 -1.85 -0.92 -1.72
N PRO A 150 -1.13 -1.74 -0.96
CA PRO A 150 -1.73 -2.39 0.20
C PRO A 150 -2.24 -1.36 1.20
N VAL A 151 -3.44 -1.62 1.75
CA VAL A 151 -4.02 -0.81 2.83
C VAL A 151 -3.23 -1.00 4.12
N VAL A 152 -3.06 0.08 4.89
CA VAL A 152 -2.37 0.09 6.17
C VAL A 152 -3.22 0.79 7.21
N GLN A 153 -3.44 0.12 8.32
CA GLN A 153 -4.08 0.70 9.48
C GLN A 153 -3.07 1.48 10.33
N PHE A 154 -3.36 2.74 10.57
CA PHE A 154 -2.64 3.60 11.51
C PHE A 154 -3.52 3.90 12.72
N HIS A 155 -2.96 3.85 13.92
CA HIS A 155 -3.64 4.31 15.14
C HIS A 155 -3.35 5.79 15.34
N LEU A 156 -4.39 6.58 15.69
CA LEU A 156 -4.29 8.01 16.01
C LEU A 156 -3.59 8.28 17.34
#